data_c93e14d1f51b994e3aef5f7f8f673e4b
#
_entry.id   c93e14d1f51b994e3aef5f7f8f673e4b
#
_cell.length_a   1.000
_cell.length_b   1.000
_cell.length_c   1.000
_cell.angle_alpha   90.00
_cell.angle_beta   90.00
_cell.angle_gamma   90.00
#
_symmetry.space_group_name_H-M   'P 1'
#
loop_
_entity.id
_entity.type
_entity.pdbx_description
1 polymer ?
#
loop_
_entity_poly.entity_id
_entity_poly.type
_entity_poly.pdbx_seq_one_letter_code
_entity_poly.pdbx_strand_id
1 'polypeptide(L)'
;MKPAISVQQVSKRYRIQRDRPNSLKEAAVRRSKPQGLSDFWALKDVSLGIRKGSFFGLVGHNGSGKTTLLKLMAGIHKPTSGQLQVNGRVSALLELGSGFHPELSGRENIFLNGAILGLSRKEMERAVDQIIDFSDIGDFIDAPVKILSSGMYVRLGFAVAVHVAPEILLIDEVIAVGDEAFQRKCLEHLYELRRGGATIILVSHSLPLVEGLCDEVGWLDRGILKQAGDATEVCWAYLDAVNAEEAEKMRDGVEEQFHT
;
A
#
# COMPACT_ATOMS: atom_id res chain seq x y z
N MET A 1 23.94 -6.34 -9.15
CA MET A 1 22.75 -7.18 -8.83
C MET A 1 21.53 -6.53 -9.47
N LYS A 2 20.57 -7.32 -10.02
CA LYS A 2 19.30 -6.76 -10.51
C LYS A 2 18.45 -6.32 -9.31
N PRO A 3 17.81 -5.14 -9.35
CA PRO A 3 16.89 -4.71 -8.29
C PRO A 3 15.67 -5.63 -8.23
N ALA A 4 15.01 -5.72 -7.07
CA ALA A 4 13.72 -6.40 -6.94
C ALA A 4 12.65 -5.66 -7.73
N ILE A 5 12.67 -4.33 -7.65
CA ILE A 5 11.77 -3.46 -8.41
C ILE A 5 12.59 -2.35 -9.08
N SER A 6 12.34 -2.11 -10.37
CA SER A 6 12.91 -0.99 -11.13
C SER A 6 11.78 -0.15 -11.71
N VAL A 7 11.75 1.11 -11.34
CA VAL A 7 10.81 2.13 -11.83
C VAL A 7 11.59 3.14 -12.65
N GLN A 8 11.26 3.31 -13.94
CA GLN A 8 11.98 4.18 -14.88
C GLN A 8 11.01 5.14 -15.55
N GLN A 9 11.08 6.43 -15.17
CA GLN A 9 10.27 7.51 -15.69
C GLN A 9 8.77 7.19 -15.73
N VAL A 10 8.28 6.53 -14.66
CA VAL A 10 6.90 6.08 -14.58
C VAL A 10 5.97 7.25 -14.27
N SER A 11 4.98 7.43 -15.13
CA SER A 11 3.88 8.37 -14.89
C SER A 11 2.55 7.63 -14.88
N LYS A 12 1.62 8.08 -14.04
CA LYS A 12 0.25 7.56 -13.98
C LYS A 12 -0.76 8.67 -13.98
N ARG A 13 -1.64 8.63 -14.99
CA ARG A 13 -2.75 9.56 -15.18
C ARG A 13 -4.08 8.86 -14.97
N TYR A 14 -4.98 9.53 -14.27
CA TYR A 14 -6.40 9.16 -14.19
C TYR A 14 -7.24 10.22 -14.90
N ARG A 15 -8.26 9.75 -15.63
CA ARG A 15 -9.27 10.62 -16.24
C ARG A 15 -10.44 10.74 -15.28
N ILE A 16 -10.66 11.93 -14.75
CA ILE A 16 -11.75 12.22 -13.84
C ILE A 16 -12.86 12.91 -14.63
N GLN A 17 -14.01 12.26 -14.71
CA GLN A 17 -15.20 12.89 -15.26
C GLN A 17 -15.82 13.74 -14.15
N ARG A 18 -15.56 15.06 -14.21
CA ARG A 18 -16.23 16.03 -13.32
C ARG A 18 -17.67 16.14 -13.78
N ASP A 19 -18.66 15.80 -13.06
CA ASP A 19 -20.09 15.90 -13.35
C ASP A 19 -20.70 14.77 -14.21
N ARG A 20 -21.07 13.68 -13.57
CA ARG A 20 -22.18 12.88 -14.10
C ARG A 20 -23.48 13.64 -13.82
N PRO A 21 -24.32 13.97 -14.85
CA PRO A 21 -25.63 14.55 -14.59
C PRO A 21 -26.45 13.57 -13.75
N ASN A 22 -26.98 14.03 -12.62
CA ASN A 22 -27.78 13.22 -11.69
C ASN A 22 -29.20 12.96 -12.22
N SER A 23 -29.61 13.54 -13.38
CA SER A 23 -30.89 13.28 -13.98
C SER A 23 -30.84 13.36 -15.53
N LEU A 24 -31.77 12.62 -16.18
CA LEU A 24 -31.94 12.63 -17.64
C LEU A 24 -32.28 14.03 -18.17
N LYS A 25 -32.96 14.88 -17.40
CA LYS A 25 -33.25 16.28 -17.75
C LYS A 25 -31.96 17.12 -17.80
N GLU A 26 -31.07 16.94 -16.86
CA GLU A 26 -29.78 17.64 -16.82
C GLU A 26 -28.86 17.20 -17.96
N ALA A 27 -28.90 15.92 -18.34
CA ALA A 27 -28.18 15.38 -19.50
C ALA A 27 -28.68 15.99 -20.83
N ALA A 28 -29.98 16.25 -20.95
CA ALA A 28 -30.57 16.84 -22.16
C ALA A 28 -30.22 18.33 -22.33
N VAL A 29 -30.17 19.08 -21.22
CA VAL A 29 -29.83 20.52 -21.22
C VAL A 29 -28.33 20.77 -21.43
N ARG A 30 -27.47 19.83 -20.96
CA ARG A 30 -26.00 19.96 -21.07
C ARG A 30 -25.41 19.45 -22.39
N ARG A 31 -26.21 19.03 -23.35
CA ARG A 31 -25.78 18.48 -24.66
C ARG A 31 -24.92 19.46 -25.50
N SER A 32 -24.78 20.70 -25.08
CA SER A 32 -24.08 21.77 -25.81
C SER A 32 -22.76 22.23 -25.18
N LYS A 33 -22.31 21.64 -24.04
CA LYS A 33 -20.98 21.98 -23.50
C LYS A 33 -20.12 20.71 -23.48
N PRO A 34 -18.89 20.76 -24.06
CA PRO A 34 -17.98 19.60 -23.95
C PRO A 34 -17.70 19.35 -22.45
N GLN A 35 -18.08 18.17 -21.97
CA GLN A 35 -17.79 17.72 -20.61
C GLN A 35 -16.27 17.65 -20.47
N GLY A 36 -15.70 18.54 -19.68
CA GLY A 36 -14.27 18.58 -19.42
C GLY A 36 -13.83 17.35 -18.66
N LEU A 37 -13.27 16.37 -19.36
CA LEU A 37 -12.43 15.34 -18.74
C LEU A 37 -11.21 16.07 -18.18
N SER A 38 -11.08 16.12 -16.86
CA SER A 38 -9.85 16.62 -16.25
C SER A 38 -8.88 15.45 -16.05
N ASP A 39 -7.68 15.59 -16.59
CA ASP A 39 -6.60 14.65 -16.37
C ASP A 39 -5.96 14.94 -15.00
N PHE A 40 -5.94 13.94 -14.14
CA PHE A 40 -5.24 14.00 -12.85
C PHE A 40 -3.99 13.10 -12.92
N TRP A 41 -2.83 13.72 -12.78
CA TRP A 41 -1.56 13.02 -12.73
C TRP A 41 -1.23 12.60 -11.29
N ALA A 42 -1.42 11.33 -10.99
CA ALA A 42 -1.10 10.76 -9.68
C ALA A 42 0.41 10.51 -9.50
N LEU A 43 1.13 10.26 -10.59
CA LEU A 43 2.59 10.11 -10.62
C LEU A 43 3.13 10.80 -11.88
N LYS A 44 4.32 11.41 -11.77
CA LYS A 44 5.01 12.15 -12.83
C LYS A 44 6.49 11.80 -12.83
N ASP A 45 6.94 11.11 -13.88
CA ASP A 45 8.36 10.78 -14.15
C ASP A 45 9.13 10.19 -12.96
N VAL A 46 8.46 9.33 -12.17
CA VAL A 46 9.07 8.67 -11.01
C VAL A 46 10.10 7.66 -11.47
N SER A 47 11.33 7.78 -10.94
CA SER A 47 12.41 6.82 -11.18
C SER A 47 13.04 6.40 -9.86
N LEU A 48 13.00 5.10 -9.54
CA LEU A 48 13.64 4.53 -8.35
C LEU A 48 13.96 3.05 -8.56
N GLY A 49 14.95 2.55 -7.82
CA GLY A 49 15.30 1.13 -7.79
C GLY A 49 15.25 0.61 -6.36
N ILE A 50 14.58 -0.52 -6.13
CA ILE A 50 14.49 -1.16 -4.81
C ILE A 50 15.37 -2.40 -4.81
N ARG A 51 16.30 -2.47 -3.87
CA ARG A 51 17.25 -3.59 -3.76
C ARG A 51 16.54 -4.86 -3.30
N LYS A 52 16.99 -6.01 -3.81
CA LYS A 52 16.48 -7.30 -3.35
C LYS A 52 16.88 -7.55 -1.89
N GLY A 53 15.92 -8.01 -1.08
CA GLY A 53 16.10 -8.29 0.34
C GLY A 53 16.17 -7.05 1.23
N SER A 54 15.86 -5.85 0.70
CA SER A 54 15.80 -4.63 1.50
C SER A 54 14.39 -4.37 2.06
N PHE A 55 14.36 -3.56 3.11
CA PHE A 55 13.16 -2.92 3.62
C PHE A 55 13.13 -1.49 3.09
N PHE A 56 12.16 -1.18 2.22
CA PHE A 56 12.04 0.12 1.57
C PHE A 56 10.78 0.85 2.02
N GLY A 57 10.94 2.07 2.51
CA GLY A 57 9.84 2.94 2.94
C GLY A 57 9.36 3.89 1.84
N LEU A 58 8.06 4.20 1.82
CA LEU A 58 7.51 5.31 1.04
C LEU A 58 6.83 6.30 1.99
N VAL A 59 7.29 7.53 2.00
CA VAL A 59 6.74 8.64 2.80
C VAL A 59 6.20 9.76 1.91
N GLY A 60 5.38 10.62 2.49
CA GLY A 60 4.75 11.76 1.82
C GLY A 60 3.33 12.00 2.32
N HIS A 61 2.78 13.19 2.09
CA HIS A 61 1.42 13.55 2.51
C HIS A 61 0.33 12.70 1.83
N ASN A 62 -0.91 12.80 2.33
CA ASN A 62 -2.07 12.16 1.70
C ASN A 62 -2.27 12.69 0.28
N GLY A 63 -2.50 11.76 -0.68
CA GLY A 63 -2.61 12.10 -2.10
C GLY A 63 -1.27 12.32 -2.82
N SER A 64 -0.11 12.11 -2.19
CA SER A 64 1.20 12.25 -2.83
C SER A 64 1.50 11.18 -3.90
N GLY A 65 0.70 10.08 -3.97
CA GLY A 65 0.85 9.04 -4.98
C GLY A 65 1.40 7.69 -4.46
N LYS A 66 1.65 7.54 -3.14
CA LYS A 66 2.21 6.32 -2.53
C LYS A 66 1.40 5.07 -2.87
N THR A 67 0.11 5.04 -2.55
CA THR A 67 -0.80 3.92 -2.86
C THR A 67 -0.90 3.67 -4.37
N THR A 68 -0.84 4.73 -5.21
CA THR A 68 -0.81 4.57 -6.67
C THR A 68 0.45 3.84 -7.11
N LEU A 69 1.62 4.21 -6.58
CA LEU A 69 2.88 3.55 -6.89
C LEU A 69 2.88 2.09 -6.42
N LEU A 70 2.36 1.80 -5.21
CA LEU A 70 2.18 0.42 -4.75
C LEU A 70 1.25 -0.39 -5.65
N LYS A 71 0.11 0.17 -6.10
CA LYS A 71 -0.82 -0.51 -7.03
C LYS A 71 -0.19 -0.79 -8.39
N LEU A 72 0.74 0.05 -8.85
CA LEU A 72 1.54 -0.23 -10.03
C LEU A 72 2.52 -1.38 -9.78
N MET A 73 3.25 -1.38 -8.66
CA MET A 73 4.18 -2.44 -8.28
C MET A 73 3.47 -3.79 -8.08
N ALA A 74 2.25 -3.77 -7.55
CA ALA A 74 1.39 -4.95 -7.41
C ALA A 74 0.81 -5.46 -8.76
N GLY A 75 0.99 -4.73 -9.86
CA GLY A 75 0.42 -5.08 -11.16
C GLY A 75 -1.09 -4.83 -11.29
N ILE A 76 -1.73 -4.23 -10.25
CA ILE A 76 -3.16 -3.88 -10.26
C ILE A 76 -3.45 -2.81 -11.31
N HIS A 77 -2.52 -1.88 -11.47
CA HIS A 77 -2.58 -0.84 -12.49
C HIS A 77 -1.39 -0.92 -13.43
N LYS A 78 -1.58 -0.44 -14.66
CA LYS A 78 -0.48 -0.23 -15.62
C LYS A 78 -0.06 1.23 -15.60
N PRO A 79 1.23 1.55 -15.77
CA PRO A 79 1.69 2.94 -15.95
C PRO A 79 1.09 3.54 -17.24
N THR A 80 0.96 4.87 -17.26
CA THR A 80 0.56 5.61 -18.46
C THR A 80 1.75 5.79 -19.39
N SER A 81 2.94 6.00 -18.83
CA SER A 81 4.24 6.06 -19.54
C SER A 81 5.35 5.58 -18.62
N GLY A 82 6.52 5.33 -19.19
CA GLY A 82 7.68 4.78 -18.50
C GLY A 82 7.66 3.24 -18.41
N GLN A 83 8.62 2.69 -17.68
CA GLN A 83 8.77 1.23 -17.52
C GLN A 83 8.81 0.86 -16.04
N LEU A 84 8.08 -0.19 -15.68
CA LEU A 84 8.11 -0.81 -14.37
C LEU A 84 8.45 -2.29 -14.52
N GLN A 85 9.52 -2.72 -13.85
CA GLN A 85 9.91 -4.12 -13.80
C GLN A 85 9.88 -4.60 -12.35
N VAL A 86 9.20 -5.72 -12.12
CA VAL A 86 9.09 -6.38 -10.82
C VAL A 86 9.67 -7.78 -10.97
N ASN A 87 10.70 -8.11 -10.22
CA ASN A 87 11.47 -9.35 -10.35
C ASN A 87 11.24 -10.23 -9.12
N GLY A 88 10.12 -10.93 -9.08
CA GLY A 88 9.74 -11.85 -8.00
C GLY A 88 8.24 -11.96 -7.81
N ARG A 89 7.83 -12.94 -7.00
CA ARG A 89 6.42 -13.13 -6.62
C ARG A 89 6.00 -12.06 -5.62
N VAL A 90 4.97 -11.28 -6.00
CA VAL A 90 4.45 -10.17 -5.18
C VAL A 90 3.27 -10.67 -4.34
N SER A 91 3.30 -10.38 -3.05
CA SER A 91 2.12 -10.35 -2.17
C SER A 91 1.85 -8.90 -1.77
N ALA A 92 0.59 -8.48 -1.82
CA ALA A 92 0.22 -7.10 -1.57
C ALA A 92 -0.84 -7.01 -0.47
N LEU A 93 -0.50 -6.33 0.61
CA LEU A 93 -1.38 -5.96 1.73
C LEU A 93 -1.97 -4.57 1.48
N LEU A 94 -2.57 -4.36 0.30
CA LEU A 94 -3.17 -3.06 -0.07
C LEU A 94 -4.64 -2.97 0.37
N GLU A 95 -5.31 -4.08 0.40
CA GLU A 95 -6.71 -4.22 0.84
C GLU A 95 -6.81 -5.59 1.53
N LEU A 96 -6.64 -5.62 2.86
CA LEU A 96 -6.70 -6.86 3.65
C LEU A 96 -8.02 -7.58 3.45
N GLY A 97 -7.94 -8.88 3.14
CA GLY A 97 -9.11 -9.70 2.88
C GLY A 97 -9.79 -9.41 1.53
N SER A 98 -9.22 -8.55 0.66
CA SER A 98 -9.69 -8.45 -0.71
C SER A 98 -9.51 -9.82 -1.39
N GLY A 99 -10.62 -10.44 -1.78
CA GLY A 99 -10.62 -11.82 -2.28
C GLY A 99 -11.20 -12.83 -1.29
N PHE A 100 -11.54 -12.45 -0.06
CA PHE A 100 -12.32 -13.31 0.82
C PHE A 100 -13.76 -13.40 0.35
N HIS A 101 -14.26 -14.63 0.26
CA HIS A 101 -15.66 -14.87 -0.05
C HIS A 101 -16.47 -14.89 1.26
N PRO A 102 -17.48 -14.03 1.41
CA PRO A 102 -18.18 -13.84 2.70
C PRO A 102 -18.83 -15.11 3.26
N GLU A 103 -19.32 -15.98 2.39
CA GLU A 103 -20.05 -17.21 2.77
C GLU A 103 -19.11 -18.40 3.08
N LEU A 104 -17.85 -18.32 2.72
CA LEU A 104 -16.87 -19.35 3.01
C LEU A 104 -16.28 -19.16 4.41
N SER A 105 -15.87 -20.26 5.03
CA SER A 105 -15.14 -20.24 6.30
C SER A 105 -13.76 -19.56 6.17
N GLY A 106 -13.16 -19.20 7.29
CA GLY A 106 -11.79 -18.70 7.33
C GLY A 106 -10.81 -19.66 6.67
N ARG A 107 -10.92 -20.96 6.99
CA ARG A 107 -10.11 -22.02 6.41
C ARG A 107 -10.25 -22.11 4.89
N GLU A 108 -11.46 -22.11 4.37
CA GLU A 108 -11.71 -22.12 2.93
C GLU A 108 -11.17 -20.86 2.25
N ASN A 109 -11.29 -19.71 2.88
CA ASN A 109 -10.73 -18.46 2.39
C ASN A 109 -9.20 -18.44 2.35
N ILE A 110 -8.51 -19.12 3.29
CA ILE A 110 -7.06 -19.33 3.22
C ILE A 110 -6.70 -20.02 1.90
N PHE A 111 -7.37 -21.14 1.56
CA PHE A 111 -7.10 -21.87 0.32
C PHE A 111 -7.47 -21.06 -0.93
N LEU A 112 -8.60 -20.35 -0.90
CA LEU A 112 -9.04 -19.51 -2.00
C LEU A 112 -8.00 -18.40 -2.30
N ASN A 113 -7.55 -17.69 -1.26
CA ASN A 113 -6.54 -16.64 -1.42
C ASN A 113 -5.18 -17.20 -1.85
N GLY A 114 -4.75 -18.33 -1.30
CA GLY A 114 -3.55 -19.00 -1.76
C GLY A 114 -3.58 -19.30 -3.26
N ALA A 115 -4.71 -19.80 -3.75
CA ALA A 115 -4.90 -20.08 -5.19
C ALA A 115 -4.87 -18.78 -6.02
N ILE A 116 -5.49 -17.68 -5.56
CA ILE A 116 -5.43 -16.37 -6.21
C ILE A 116 -3.99 -15.85 -6.29
N LEU A 117 -3.19 -16.08 -5.24
CA LEU A 117 -1.78 -15.71 -5.18
C LEU A 117 -0.86 -16.68 -5.96
N GLY A 118 -1.44 -17.70 -6.62
CA GLY A 118 -0.72 -18.64 -7.48
C GLY A 118 -0.03 -19.79 -6.75
N LEU A 119 -0.41 -20.05 -5.48
CA LEU A 119 0.11 -21.19 -4.73
C LEU A 119 -0.62 -22.49 -5.10
N SER A 120 0.13 -23.56 -5.15
CA SER A 120 -0.44 -24.89 -5.29
C SER A 120 -1.15 -25.33 -4.01
N ARG A 121 -2.10 -26.26 -4.14
CA ARG A 121 -2.80 -26.85 -3.01
C ARG A 121 -1.84 -27.44 -1.96
N LYS A 122 -0.76 -28.10 -2.41
CA LYS A 122 0.24 -28.69 -1.52
C LYS A 122 1.02 -27.63 -0.71
N GLU A 123 1.30 -26.48 -1.31
CA GLU A 123 1.94 -25.36 -0.60
C GLU A 123 0.99 -24.81 0.46
N MET A 124 -0.30 -24.67 0.13
CA MET A 124 -1.30 -24.21 1.11
C MET A 124 -1.54 -25.22 2.24
N GLU A 125 -1.59 -26.52 1.95
CA GLU A 125 -1.71 -27.58 2.97
C GLU A 125 -0.55 -27.55 3.98
N ARG A 126 0.63 -27.08 3.58
CA ARG A 126 1.80 -26.91 4.48
C ARG A 126 1.75 -25.62 5.30
N ALA A 127 1.10 -24.60 4.78
CA ALA A 127 1.06 -23.28 5.41
C ALA A 127 -0.21 -23.04 6.25
N VAL A 128 -1.30 -23.79 6.01
CA VAL A 128 -2.60 -23.53 6.60
C VAL A 128 -2.59 -23.49 8.12
N ASP A 129 -1.92 -24.43 8.77
CA ASP A 129 -1.88 -24.50 10.24
C ASP A 129 -1.11 -23.29 10.81
N GLN A 130 0.02 -22.92 10.19
CA GLN A 130 0.79 -21.73 10.57
C GLN A 130 -0.01 -20.44 10.39
N ILE A 131 -0.80 -20.34 9.30
CA ILE A 131 -1.69 -19.20 9.05
C ILE A 131 -2.76 -19.11 10.14
N ILE A 132 -3.37 -20.22 10.49
CA ILE A 132 -4.41 -20.30 11.53
C ILE A 132 -3.83 -19.87 12.88
N ASP A 133 -2.72 -20.47 13.29
CA ASP A 133 -2.03 -20.16 14.54
C ASP A 133 -1.57 -18.70 14.61
N PHE A 134 -1.10 -18.18 13.46
CA PHE A 134 -0.68 -16.78 13.39
C PHE A 134 -1.86 -15.81 13.52
N SER A 135 -2.99 -16.12 12.88
CA SER A 135 -4.18 -15.26 12.88
C SER A 135 -4.83 -15.09 14.26
N ASP A 136 -4.63 -16.06 15.14
CA ASP A 136 -5.15 -16.08 16.52
C ASP A 136 -6.67 -15.82 16.59
N ILE A 137 -7.43 -16.43 15.66
CA ILE A 137 -8.90 -16.34 15.64
C ILE A 137 -9.59 -17.56 16.23
N GLY A 138 -8.83 -18.56 16.65
CA GLY A 138 -9.33 -19.76 17.36
C GLY A 138 -10.40 -20.52 16.57
N ASP A 139 -11.43 -20.96 17.28
CA ASP A 139 -12.52 -21.77 16.71
C ASP A 139 -13.33 -21.06 15.62
N PHE A 140 -13.22 -19.74 15.51
CA PHE A 140 -13.89 -18.97 14.45
C PHE A 140 -13.31 -19.26 13.05
N ILE A 141 -12.22 -20.01 12.95
CA ILE A 141 -11.61 -20.34 11.64
C ILE A 141 -12.55 -21.14 10.73
N ASP A 142 -13.41 -21.97 11.30
CA ASP A 142 -14.34 -22.81 10.57
C ASP A 142 -15.74 -22.14 10.39
N ALA A 143 -15.90 -20.91 10.89
CA ALA A 143 -17.09 -20.09 10.67
C ALA A 143 -16.98 -19.22 9.39
N PRO A 144 -18.10 -18.89 8.73
CA PRO A 144 -18.11 -17.98 7.59
C PRO A 144 -17.49 -16.62 7.94
N VAL A 145 -16.61 -16.09 7.06
CA VAL A 145 -15.88 -14.86 7.38
C VAL A 145 -16.74 -13.62 7.56
N LYS A 146 -17.98 -13.63 7.05
CA LYS A 146 -18.96 -12.56 7.26
C LYS A 146 -19.34 -12.34 8.74
N ILE A 147 -19.16 -13.34 9.60
CA ILE A 147 -19.47 -13.23 11.04
C ILE A 147 -18.26 -12.87 11.89
N LEU A 148 -17.05 -12.84 11.31
CA LEU A 148 -15.85 -12.41 12.01
C LEU A 148 -15.94 -10.94 12.38
N SER A 149 -15.38 -10.57 13.54
CA SER A 149 -15.15 -9.16 13.84
C SER A 149 -14.19 -8.53 12.82
N SER A 150 -14.23 -7.21 12.67
CA SER A 150 -13.30 -6.51 11.80
C SER A 150 -11.83 -6.81 12.13
N GLY A 151 -11.50 -6.92 13.42
CA GLY A 151 -10.18 -7.30 13.88
C GLY A 151 -9.78 -8.71 13.46
N MET A 152 -10.66 -9.71 13.65
CA MET A 152 -10.40 -11.10 13.23
C MET A 152 -10.26 -11.23 11.72
N TYR A 153 -11.11 -10.54 10.97
CA TYR A 153 -11.05 -10.50 9.50
C TYR A 153 -9.68 -9.98 9.01
N VAL A 154 -9.22 -8.90 9.60
CA VAL A 154 -7.95 -8.27 9.24
C VAL A 154 -6.76 -9.13 9.67
N ARG A 155 -6.79 -9.73 10.88
CA ARG A 155 -5.77 -10.67 11.35
C ARG A 155 -5.62 -11.86 10.41
N LEU A 156 -6.74 -12.46 9.97
CA LEU A 156 -6.74 -13.56 9.01
C LEU A 156 -6.16 -13.12 7.66
N GLY A 157 -6.57 -11.96 7.13
CA GLY A 157 -6.05 -11.42 5.88
C GLY A 157 -4.55 -11.17 5.90
N PHE A 158 -4.04 -10.60 7.00
CA PHE A 158 -2.62 -10.40 7.20
C PHE A 158 -1.87 -11.74 7.28
N ALA A 159 -2.36 -12.67 8.10
CA ALA A 159 -1.76 -14.00 8.25
C ALA A 159 -1.60 -14.72 6.91
N VAL A 160 -2.63 -14.72 6.07
CA VAL A 160 -2.55 -15.30 4.71
C VAL A 160 -1.46 -14.64 3.89
N ALA A 161 -1.46 -13.30 3.81
CA ALA A 161 -0.57 -12.56 2.92
C ALA A 161 0.92 -12.72 3.27
N VAL A 162 1.26 -12.88 4.56
CA VAL A 162 2.66 -13.01 4.99
C VAL A 162 3.17 -14.45 4.96
N HIS A 163 2.30 -15.46 5.04
CA HIS A 163 2.69 -16.86 5.01
C HIS A 163 2.73 -17.51 3.62
N VAL A 164 2.34 -16.77 2.56
CA VAL A 164 2.46 -17.26 1.17
C VAL A 164 3.89 -17.20 0.63
N ALA A 165 4.88 -17.02 1.48
CA ALA A 165 6.31 -16.92 1.16
C ALA A 165 6.58 -15.94 -0.02
N PRO A 166 6.26 -14.65 0.11
CA PRO A 166 6.47 -13.67 -0.93
C PRO A 166 7.96 -13.39 -1.14
N GLU A 167 8.39 -13.17 -2.40
CA GLU A 167 9.70 -12.59 -2.68
C GLU A 167 9.68 -11.07 -2.52
N ILE A 168 8.50 -10.47 -2.74
CA ILE A 168 8.24 -9.04 -2.60
C ILE A 168 6.92 -8.86 -1.86
N LEU A 169 6.95 -8.18 -0.72
CA LEU A 169 5.78 -7.87 0.10
C LEU A 169 5.51 -6.37 0.06
N LEU A 170 4.30 -5.98 -0.37
CA LEU A 170 3.85 -4.60 -0.40
C LEU A 170 2.86 -4.34 0.72
N ILE A 171 3.11 -3.33 1.55
CA ILE A 171 2.31 -3.02 2.74
C ILE A 171 1.86 -1.56 2.67
N ASP A 172 0.54 -1.31 2.70
CA ASP A 172 -0.06 0.03 2.71
C ASP A 172 -0.74 0.30 4.07
N GLU A 173 -0.05 0.95 4.99
CA GLU A 173 -0.55 1.41 6.32
C GLU A 173 -1.08 0.33 7.27
N VAL A 174 -1.11 -0.91 6.85
CA VAL A 174 -1.86 -1.99 7.50
C VAL A 174 -1.13 -2.63 8.68
N ILE A 175 0.11 -2.23 9.01
CA ILE A 175 0.86 -2.82 10.14
C ILE A 175 0.23 -2.45 11.49
N ALA A 176 -0.50 -1.35 11.59
CA ALA A 176 -1.18 -0.91 12.80
C ALA A 176 -2.50 -1.63 13.08
N VAL A 177 -2.63 -2.90 12.67
CA VAL A 177 -3.87 -3.69 12.79
C VAL A 177 -3.86 -4.59 14.02
N GLY A 178 -5.03 -4.69 14.64
CA GLY A 178 -5.21 -5.51 15.83
C GLY A 178 -4.73 -4.80 17.10
N ASP A 179 -4.56 -5.58 18.14
CA ASP A 179 -3.98 -5.10 19.39
C ASP A 179 -2.44 -5.06 19.35
N GLU A 180 -1.86 -4.48 20.38
CA GLU A 180 -0.41 -4.31 20.50
C GLU A 180 0.37 -5.63 20.42
N ALA A 181 -0.20 -6.71 20.97
CA ALA A 181 0.42 -8.04 20.93
C ALA A 181 0.47 -8.58 19.49
N PHE A 182 -0.62 -8.43 18.73
CA PHE A 182 -0.65 -8.84 17.33
C PHE A 182 0.26 -7.99 16.45
N GLN A 183 0.31 -6.66 16.67
CA GLN A 183 1.22 -5.78 15.94
C GLN A 183 2.68 -6.20 16.15
N ARG A 184 3.08 -6.54 17.37
CA ARG A 184 4.42 -7.04 17.67
C ARG A 184 4.72 -8.34 16.91
N LYS A 185 3.78 -9.29 16.92
CA LYS A 185 3.87 -10.56 16.17
C LYS A 185 4.03 -10.32 14.67
N CYS A 186 3.30 -9.34 14.12
CA CYS A 186 3.44 -8.92 12.72
C CYS A 186 4.86 -8.40 12.42
N LEU A 187 5.38 -7.51 13.25
CA LEU A 187 6.73 -6.95 13.07
C LEU A 187 7.81 -8.02 13.14
N GLU A 188 7.74 -8.94 14.12
CA GLU A 188 8.66 -10.05 14.25
C GLU A 188 8.68 -10.91 12.97
N HIS A 189 7.50 -11.23 12.45
CA HIS A 189 7.38 -12.03 11.23
C HIS A 189 7.91 -11.29 9.98
N LEU A 190 7.72 -9.98 9.88
CA LEU A 190 8.32 -9.19 8.80
C LEU A 190 9.86 -9.21 8.84
N TYR A 191 10.46 -9.18 10.04
CA TYR A 191 11.90 -9.36 10.19
C TYR A 191 12.36 -10.76 9.77
N GLU A 192 11.58 -11.81 10.05
CA GLU A 192 11.87 -13.18 9.62
C GLU A 192 11.81 -13.30 8.09
N LEU A 193 10.77 -12.74 7.45
CA LEU A 193 10.65 -12.69 5.99
C LEU A 193 11.85 -11.98 5.35
N ARG A 194 12.25 -10.83 5.90
CA ARG A 194 13.44 -10.13 5.43
C ARG A 194 14.72 -10.95 5.57
N ARG A 195 14.93 -11.61 6.72
CA ARG A 195 16.07 -12.53 6.93
C ARG A 195 16.05 -13.69 5.93
N GLY A 196 14.88 -14.13 5.52
CA GLY A 196 14.66 -15.10 4.45
C GLY A 196 14.92 -14.56 3.04
N GLY A 197 15.26 -13.28 2.89
CA GLY A 197 15.60 -12.64 1.61
C GLY A 197 14.42 -11.97 0.90
N ALA A 198 13.26 -11.87 1.53
CA ALA A 198 12.13 -11.12 0.99
C ALA A 198 12.43 -9.62 0.97
N THR A 199 11.95 -8.95 -0.09
CA THR A 199 11.98 -7.48 -0.21
C THR A 199 10.67 -6.94 0.32
N ILE A 200 10.71 -5.96 1.22
CA ILE A 200 9.49 -5.41 1.84
C ILE A 200 9.38 -3.93 1.47
N ILE A 201 8.24 -3.53 0.95
CA ILE A 201 7.92 -2.14 0.67
C ILE A 201 6.80 -1.71 1.61
N LEU A 202 7.08 -0.69 2.42
CA LEU A 202 6.19 -0.18 3.45
C LEU A 202 5.76 1.25 3.14
N VAL A 203 4.45 1.49 3.11
CA VAL A 203 3.87 2.83 3.25
C VAL A 203 3.38 2.98 4.67
N SER A 204 3.80 4.02 5.36
CA SER A 204 3.31 4.35 6.70
C SER A 204 3.36 5.86 6.93
N HIS A 205 2.42 6.35 7.75
CA HIS A 205 2.43 7.73 8.25
C HIS A 205 3.30 7.88 9.51
N SER A 206 3.70 6.79 10.14
CA SER A 206 4.58 6.82 11.31
C SER A 206 6.04 6.89 10.87
N LEU A 207 6.61 8.09 10.83
CA LEU A 207 8.03 8.29 10.51
C LEU A 207 8.97 7.49 11.43
N PRO A 208 8.74 7.42 12.76
CA PRO A 208 9.58 6.59 13.63
C PRO A 208 9.57 5.11 13.24
N LEU A 209 8.42 4.58 12.78
CA LEU A 209 8.32 3.20 12.30
C LEU A 209 9.10 3.00 11.00
N VAL A 210 8.98 3.94 10.06
CA VAL A 210 9.69 3.89 8.78
C VAL A 210 11.20 3.98 8.99
N GLU A 211 11.66 4.93 9.80
CA GLU A 211 13.07 5.12 10.12
C GLU A 211 13.68 3.90 10.84
N GLY A 212 12.91 3.29 11.75
CA GLY A 212 13.37 2.11 12.51
C GLY A 212 13.38 0.79 11.73
N LEU A 213 12.56 0.65 10.68
CA LEU A 213 12.43 -0.59 9.92
C LEU A 213 13.13 -0.56 8.57
N CYS A 214 13.16 0.59 7.90
CA CYS A 214 13.59 0.69 6.51
C CYS A 214 15.09 0.96 6.37
N ASP A 215 15.70 0.35 5.35
CA ASP A 215 17.09 0.66 4.96
C ASP A 215 17.16 1.92 4.11
N GLU A 216 16.16 2.05 3.23
CA GLU A 216 16.04 3.16 2.28
C GLU A 216 14.60 3.64 2.25
N VAL A 217 14.41 4.91 1.98
CA VAL A 217 13.10 5.56 1.89
C VAL A 217 13.01 6.39 0.63
N GLY A 218 11.82 6.39 0.00
CA GLY A 218 11.47 7.31 -1.07
C GLY A 218 10.43 8.31 -0.58
N TRP A 219 10.70 9.60 -0.74
CA TRP A 219 9.75 10.67 -0.45
C TRP A 219 9.03 11.09 -1.73
N LEU A 220 7.71 10.88 -1.73
CA LEU A 220 6.80 11.33 -2.78
C LEU A 220 6.06 12.60 -2.35
N ASP A 221 6.07 13.60 -3.23
CA ASP A 221 5.29 14.82 -3.08
C ASP A 221 4.55 15.14 -4.39
N ARG A 222 3.22 15.24 -4.35
CA ARG A 222 2.34 15.58 -5.49
C ARG A 222 2.65 14.78 -6.76
N GLY A 223 2.93 13.49 -6.57
CA GLY A 223 3.22 12.54 -7.63
C GLY A 223 4.66 12.56 -8.14
N ILE A 224 5.55 13.32 -7.53
CA ILE A 224 6.96 13.44 -7.89
C ILE A 224 7.83 12.82 -6.78
N LEU A 225 8.83 12.04 -7.14
CA LEU A 225 9.84 11.57 -6.20
C LEU A 225 10.82 12.72 -5.92
N LYS A 226 10.76 13.25 -4.70
CA LYS A 226 11.63 14.36 -4.26
C LYS A 226 13.03 13.87 -3.90
N GLN A 227 13.09 12.77 -3.16
CA GLN A 227 14.33 12.17 -2.69
C GLN A 227 14.14 10.66 -2.49
N ALA A 228 15.21 9.91 -2.67
CA ALA A 228 15.30 8.50 -2.27
C ALA A 228 16.71 8.20 -1.80
N GLY A 229 16.86 7.43 -0.72
CA GLY A 229 18.14 7.10 -0.13
C GLY A 229 18.00 6.56 1.28
N ASP A 230 19.00 6.80 2.11
CA ASP A 230 19.04 6.39 3.51
C ASP A 230 17.77 6.81 4.27
N ALA A 231 17.25 5.91 5.10
CA ALA A 231 15.96 6.12 5.76
C ALA A 231 15.97 7.34 6.68
N THR A 232 17.01 7.51 7.47
CA THR A 232 17.15 8.64 8.39
C THR A 232 17.24 9.97 7.64
N GLU A 233 18.11 10.05 6.62
CA GLU A 233 18.29 11.28 5.83
C GLU A 233 16.99 11.72 5.14
N VAL A 234 16.27 10.78 4.51
CA VAL A 234 15.03 11.10 3.78
C VAL A 234 13.88 11.44 4.72
N CYS A 235 13.75 10.73 5.85
CA CYS A 235 12.74 11.03 6.86
C CYS A 235 12.93 12.43 7.47
N TRP A 236 14.17 12.82 7.77
CA TRP A 236 14.49 14.16 8.28
C TRP A 236 14.18 15.25 7.24
N ALA A 237 14.60 15.06 5.98
CA ALA A 237 14.30 16.00 4.90
C ALA A 237 12.80 16.19 4.68
N TYR A 238 12.02 15.09 4.77
CA TYR A 238 10.56 15.15 4.70
C TYR A 238 9.97 15.93 5.88
N LEU A 239 10.42 15.67 7.12
CA LEU A 239 9.92 16.33 8.31
C LEU A 239 10.21 17.84 8.27
N ASP A 240 11.42 18.22 7.86
CA ASP A 240 11.79 19.64 7.72
C ASP A 240 10.90 20.35 6.69
N ALA A 241 10.59 19.70 5.57
CA ALA A 241 9.70 20.28 4.57
C ALA A 241 8.25 20.43 5.08
N VAL A 242 7.73 19.47 5.84
CA VAL A 242 6.41 19.54 6.47
C VAL A 242 6.34 20.69 7.46
N ASN A 243 7.34 20.81 8.35
CA ASN A 243 7.41 21.87 9.34
C ASN A 243 7.50 23.27 8.68
N ALA A 244 8.23 23.39 7.57
CA ALA A 244 8.34 24.65 6.82
C ALA A 244 7.00 25.05 6.19
N GLU A 245 6.27 24.10 5.57
CA GLU A 245 4.93 24.34 5.00
C GLU A 245 3.90 24.74 6.08
N GLU A 246 3.95 24.14 7.25
CA GLU A 246 3.08 24.50 8.38
C GLU A 246 3.38 25.89 8.90
N ALA A 247 4.66 26.23 9.05
CA ALA A 247 5.08 27.56 9.47
C ALA A 247 4.66 28.66 8.50
N GLU A 248 4.71 28.39 7.18
CA GLU A 248 4.24 29.32 6.14
C GLU A 248 2.73 29.52 6.23
N LYS A 249 1.95 28.45 6.32
CA LYS A 249 0.49 28.53 6.47
C LYS A 249 0.05 29.30 7.73
N MET A 250 0.79 29.14 8.84
CA MET A 250 0.52 29.90 10.07
C MET A 250 0.78 31.39 9.88
N ARG A 251 1.81 31.78 9.15
CA ARG A 251 2.10 33.22 8.84
C ARG A 251 1.01 33.83 7.98
N ASP A 252 0.63 33.14 6.90
CA ASP A 252 -0.41 33.62 5.98
C ASP A 252 -1.77 33.77 6.68
N GLY A 253 -2.14 32.79 7.55
CA GLY A 253 -3.39 32.84 8.31
C GLY A 253 -3.43 33.97 9.38
N VAL A 254 -2.26 34.38 9.89
CA VAL A 254 -2.17 35.53 10.81
C VAL A 254 -2.32 36.85 10.05
N GLU A 255 -1.74 36.98 8.84
CA GLU A 255 -1.86 38.19 8.04
C GLU A 255 -3.31 38.45 7.55
N GLU A 256 -4.08 37.41 7.22
CA GLU A 256 -5.50 37.55 6.85
C GLU A 256 -6.37 38.04 8.03
N GLN A 257 -6.04 37.71 9.29
CA GLN A 257 -6.80 38.15 10.45
C GLN A 257 -6.53 39.60 10.86
N PHE A 258 -5.43 40.21 10.41
CA PHE A 258 -5.10 41.60 10.70
C PHE A 258 -5.54 42.59 9.58
N HIS A 259 -6.09 42.08 8.47
CA HIS A 259 -6.56 42.90 7.34
C HIS A 259 -8.09 42.90 7.19
N THR A 260 -8.84 42.37 8.18
CA THR A 260 -10.31 42.49 8.33
C THR A 260 -10.64 43.34 9.55
#